data_684f5c163efd76e82adb68045e423939
#
_entry.id   684f5c163efd76e82adb68045e423939
#
_cell.length_a   1.000
_cell.length_b   1.000
_cell.length_c   1.000
_cell.angle_alpha   90.00
_cell.angle_beta   90.00
_cell.angle_gamma   90.00
#
_symmetry.space_group_name_H-M   'P 1'
#
loop_
_entity.id
_entity.type
_entity.pdbx_description
1 polymer ?
#
loop_
_entity_poly.entity_id
_entity_poly.type
_entity_poly.pdbx_seq_one_letter_code
_entity_poly.pdbx_strand_id
1 'polypeptide(L)'
;MDALFIPQDHPARTMQDTFYLSSPESIKIDEERLMQWAGTHQDGRGTTSRGWGGVFDAKESERALLRTHTTVNTVKHIANNPAVPSRVFGVGRVFRQETIDRTHLPEFHQIEGIIHEEQASLPMLITTLRTFYSKMGYSDVRVRPAYFPYTEPSIEVEVLWKGAWLELGGAGIFRPEVTQPLGTEWPVCAWGMGLERLAMLILGLDDIRELYQPDLAILSKMPIL
;
A
#
# COMPACT_ATOMS: atom_id res chain seq x y z
N MET A 1 -8.60 1.99 -7.20
CA MET A 1 -9.00 0.90 -6.30
C MET A 1 -9.34 -0.36 -7.08
N ASP A 2 -10.11 -0.28 -8.17
CA ASP A 2 -10.58 -1.44 -8.94
C ASP A 2 -9.45 -2.27 -9.56
N ALA A 3 -8.43 -1.63 -10.13
CA ALA A 3 -7.23 -2.31 -10.63
C ALA A 3 -6.43 -3.06 -9.53
N LEU A 4 -6.71 -2.81 -8.27
CA LEU A 4 -6.16 -3.51 -7.11
C LEU A 4 -7.14 -4.53 -6.54
N PHE A 5 -8.20 -4.83 -7.26
CA PHE A 5 -9.19 -5.81 -6.85
C PHE A 5 -9.82 -5.53 -5.46
N ILE A 6 -9.86 -4.26 -5.02
CA ILE A 6 -10.52 -3.87 -3.77
C ILE A 6 -12.02 -3.89 -4.00
N PRO A 7 -12.81 -4.69 -3.25
CA PRO A 7 -14.27 -4.75 -3.41
C PRO A 7 -14.91 -3.37 -3.28
N GLN A 8 -16.01 -3.13 -4.00
CA GLN A 8 -16.65 -1.79 -4.00
C GLN A 8 -17.35 -1.48 -2.67
N ASP A 9 -17.71 -2.51 -1.90
CA ASP A 9 -18.27 -2.42 -0.55
C ASP A 9 -17.20 -2.48 0.56
N HIS A 10 -15.91 -2.50 0.20
CA HIS A 10 -14.84 -2.56 1.20
C HIS A 10 -14.78 -1.29 2.05
N PRO A 11 -14.62 -1.38 3.38
CA PRO A 11 -14.56 -0.21 4.28
C PRO A 11 -13.54 0.87 3.85
N ALA A 12 -12.40 0.48 3.28
CA ALA A 12 -11.41 1.43 2.77
C ALA A 12 -11.92 2.37 1.66
N ARG A 13 -13.08 2.07 1.04
CA ARG A 13 -13.74 2.94 0.06
C ARG A 13 -14.77 3.89 0.69
N THR A 14 -15.01 3.78 1.99
CA THR A 14 -15.97 4.67 2.65
C THR A 14 -15.42 6.08 2.79
N MET A 15 -16.30 7.06 2.96
CA MET A 15 -15.91 8.44 3.23
C MET A 15 -15.18 8.61 4.57
N GLN A 16 -15.17 7.59 5.43
CA GLN A 16 -14.44 7.60 6.69
C GLN A 16 -12.93 7.40 6.49
N ASP A 17 -12.52 6.67 5.43
CA ASP A 17 -11.12 6.34 5.19
C ASP A 17 -10.54 7.02 3.94
N THR A 18 -11.40 7.53 3.04
CA THR A 18 -10.99 8.07 1.74
C THR A 18 -11.50 9.49 1.53
N PHE A 19 -10.61 10.40 1.12
CA PHE A 19 -10.99 11.73 0.65
C PHE A 19 -11.47 11.68 -0.80
N TYR A 20 -12.76 11.89 -1.01
CA TYR A 20 -13.34 12.10 -2.33
C TYR A 20 -13.31 13.57 -2.71
N LEU A 21 -13.08 13.86 -3.98
CA LEU A 21 -13.05 15.23 -4.49
C LEU A 21 -14.47 15.74 -4.77
N SER A 22 -14.68 17.02 -4.47
CA SER A 22 -15.91 17.72 -4.82
C SER A 22 -15.84 18.34 -6.23
N SER A 23 -14.62 18.51 -6.78
CA SER A 23 -14.41 19.02 -8.13
C SER A 23 -13.03 18.58 -8.68
N PRO A 24 -12.98 17.79 -9.75
CA PRO A 24 -14.12 17.07 -10.34
C PRO A 24 -14.61 15.98 -9.38
N GLU A 25 -15.91 15.77 -9.30
CA GLU A 25 -16.51 14.71 -8.48
C GLU A 25 -16.29 13.33 -9.10
N SER A 26 -16.21 13.26 -10.42
CA SER A 26 -15.98 12.03 -11.17
C SER A 26 -15.02 12.23 -12.34
N ILE A 27 -14.40 11.14 -12.76
CA ILE A 27 -13.49 11.07 -13.90
C ILE A 27 -13.97 9.96 -14.83
N LYS A 28 -14.17 10.28 -16.10
CA LYS A 28 -14.55 9.26 -17.08
C LYS A 28 -13.41 8.25 -17.26
N ILE A 29 -13.74 6.98 -17.09
CA ILE A 29 -12.84 5.86 -17.32
C ILE A 29 -13.15 5.24 -18.68
N ASP A 30 -12.13 4.73 -19.34
CA ASP A 30 -12.26 3.98 -20.59
C ASP A 30 -13.17 2.75 -20.42
N GLU A 31 -14.09 2.54 -21.36
CA GLU A 31 -15.11 1.48 -21.29
C GLU A 31 -14.49 0.06 -21.29
N GLU A 32 -13.43 -0.15 -22.06
CA GLU A 32 -12.75 -1.45 -22.11
C GLU A 32 -12.14 -1.78 -20.75
N ARG A 33 -11.53 -0.79 -20.11
CA ARG A 33 -10.96 -0.92 -18.77
C ARG A 33 -12.03 -1.17 -17.70
N LEU A 34 -13.16 -0.46 -17.78
CA LEU A 34 -14.29 -0.70 -16.88
C LEU A 34 -14.84 -2.12 -17.05
N MET A 35 -14.99 -2.60 -18.29
CA MET A 35 -15.45 -3.98 -18.55
C MET A 35 -14.46 -5.01 -18.04
N GLN A 36 -13.15 -4.77 -18.17
CA GLN A 36 -12.12 -5.62 -17.63
C GLN A 36 -12.24 -5.74 -16.11
N TRP A 37 -12.29 -4.60 -15.42
CA TRP A 37 -12.41 -4.58 -13.96
C TRP A 37 -13.71 -5.22 -13.48
N ALA A 38 -14.84 -4.87 -14.11
CA ALA A 38 -16.13 -5.46 -13.79
C ALA A 38 -16.09 -6.99 -13.88
N GLY A 39 -15.56 -7.53 -14.99
CA GLY A 39 -15.43 -8.98 -15.16
C GLY A 39 -14.51 -9.62 -14.13
N THR A 40 -13.36 -9.01 -13.85
CA THR A 40 -12.44 -9.52 -12.82
C THR A 40 -13.10 -9.54 -11.44
N HIS A 41 -13.80 -8.47 -11.06
CA HIS A 41 -14.48 -8.36 -9.77
C HIS A 41 -15.68 -9.31 -9.62
N GLN A 42 -16.50 -9.45 -10.67
CA GLN A 42 -17.71 -10.24 -10.61
C GLN A 42 -17.47 -11.75 -10.67
N ASP A 43 -16.69 -12.20 -11.62
CA ASP A 43 -16.53 -13.63 -11.94
C ASP A 43 -15.07 -14.07 -12.10
N GLY A 44 -14.10 -13.19 -11.85
CA GLY A 44 -12.67 -13.45 -12.02
C GLY A 44 -12.22 -13.51 -13.48
N ARG A 45 -12.96 -12.92 -14.39
CA ARG A 45 -12.68 -12.96 -15.84
C ARG A 45 -11.26 -12.52 -16.14
N GLY A 46 -10.56 -13.33 -16.95
CA GLY A 46 -9.16 -13.10 -17.29
C GLY A 46 -8.17 -13.52 -16.21
N THR A 47 -8.63 -14.21 -15.18
CA THR A 47 -7.79 -14.69 -14.07
C THR A 47 -8.13 -16.14 -13.69
N THR A 48 -7.34 -16.72 -12.79
CA THR A 48 -7.61 -18.05 -12.20
C THR A 48 -8.59 -17.99 -11.00
N SER A 49 -9.15 -16.83 -10.72
CA SER A 49 -10.05 -16.54 -9.60
C SER A 49 -11.52 -16.72 -9.97
N ARG A 50 -12.39 -16.66 -8.95
CA ARG A 50 -13.85 -16.60 -9.11
C ARG A 50 -14.40 -15.18 -8.93
N GLY A 51 -13.54 -14.19 -8.74
CA GLY A 51 -13.96 -12.83 -8.38
C GLY A 51 -14.55 -12.74 -6.97
N TRP A 52 -15.11 -11.60 -6.67
CA TRP A 52 -15.85 -11.35 -5.41
C TRP A 52 -17.32 -11.74 -5.52
N GLY A 53 -17.85 -11.85 -6.74
CA GLY A 53 -19.28 -11.93 -7.02
C GLY A 53 -19.96 -10.55 -6.92
N GLY A 54 -21.29 -10.56 -6.91
CA GLY A 54 -22.08 -9.33 -6.77
C GLY A 54 -22.18 -8.49 -8.06
N VAL A 55 -22.63 -7.26 -7.91
CA VAL A 55 -22.83 -6.30 -9.00
C VAL A 55 -21.72 -5.25 -8.92
N PHE A 56 -21.05 -5.01 -10.05
CA PHE A 56 -20.07 -3.95 -10.17
C PHE A 56 -20.72 -2.64 -10.64
N ASP A 57 -20.55 -1.56 -9.90
CA ASP A 57 -21.05 -0.24 -10.26
C ASP A 57 -19.94 0.61 -10.89
N ALA A 58 -20.08 0.92 -12.16
CA ALA A 58 -19.15 1.76 -12.89
C ALA A 58 -19.05 3.19 -12.31
N LYS A 59 -20.14 3.72 -11.75
CA LYS A 59 -20.14 5.06 -11.16
C LYS A 59 -19.25 5.15 -9.92
N GLU A 60 -19.21 4.10 -9.11
CA GLU A 60 -18.28 4.03 -7.95
C GLU A 60 -16.82 4.03 -8.40
N SER A 61 -16.53 3.41 -9.55
CA SER A 61 -15.16 3.41 -10.12
C SER A 61 -14.75 4.78 -10.65
N GLU A 62 -15.69 5.56 -11.12
CA GLU A 62 -15.46 6.90 -11.69
C GLU A 62 -15.33 8.00 -10.63
N ARG A 63 -15.66 7.75 -9.38
CA ARG A 63 -15.50 8.74 -8.30
C ARG A 63 -14.05 9.19 -8.16
N ALA A 64 -13.84 10.49 -8.21
CA ALA A 64 -12.51 11.08 -8.04
C ALA A 64 -12.12 11.12 -6.57
N LEU A 65 -10.91 10.65 -6.26
CA LEU A 65 -10.41 10.54 -4.88
C LEU A 65 -8.92 10.87 -4.78
N LEU A 66 -8.47 11.24 -3.60
CA LEU A 66 -7.05 11.27 -3.25
C LEU A 66 -6.57 9.85 -2.95
N ARG A 67 -5.40 9.49 -3.49
CA ARG A 67 -4.87 8.13 -3.30
C ARG A 67 -4.59 7.82 -1.82
N THR A 68 -5.06 6.67 -1.35
CA THR A 68 -4.89 6.19 0.02
C THR A 68 -3.62 5.36 0.22
N HIS A 69 -2.97 4.95 -0.89
CA HIS A 69 -1.69 4.23 -0.90
C HIS A 69 -0.98 4.44 -2.25
N THR A 70 0.32 4.16 -2.27
CA THR A 70 1.15 4.32 -3.47
C THR A 70 1.08 3.13 -4.41
N THR A 71 0.37 2.06 -4.08
CA THR A 71 0.22 0.83 -4.86
C THR A 71 -0.38 1.06 -6.26
N VAL A 72 -1.07 2.18 -6.46
CA VAL A 72 -1.47 2.64 -7.80
C VAL A 72 -0.27 2.84 -8.74
N ASN A 73 0.87 3.27 -8.23
CA ASN A 73 2.09 3.43 -9.01
C ASN A 73 2.70 2.07 -9.38
N THR A 74 2.61 1.11 -8.46
CA THR A 74 3.03 -0.28 -8.69
C THR A 74 2.25 -0.92 -9.83
N VAL A 75 0.92 -0.80 -9.82
CA VAL A 75 0.07 -1.30 -10.91
C VAL A 75 0.43 -0.65 -12.23
N LYS A 76 0.63 0.67 -12.26
CA LYS A 76 1.09 1.38 -13.46
C LYS A 76 2.47 0.92 -13.94
N HIS A 77 3.39 0.69 -13.00
CA HIS A 77 4.73 0.19 -13.33
C HIS A 77 4.64 -1.19 -14.01
N ILE A 78 3.92 -2.14 -13.41
CA ILE A 78 3.75 -3.48 -13.96
C ILE A 78 3.09 -3.41 -15.34
N ALA A 79 2.05 -2.61 -15.51
CA ALA A 79 1.35 -2.45 -16.78
C ALA A 79 2.22 -1.88 -17.92
N ASN A 80 3.17 -0.99 -17.58
CA ASN A 80 4.01 -0.32 -18.56
C ASN A 80 5.37 -1.01 -18.77
N ASN A 81 5.82 -1.81 -17.82
CA ASN A 81 7.14 -2.43 -17.83
C ASN A 81 7.04 -3.91 -17.46
N PRO A 82 6.52 -4.73 -18.35
CA PRO A 82 6.37 -6.15 -18.08
C PRO A 82 7.70 -6.92 -18.03
N ALA A 83 8.84 -6.25 -18.31
CA ALA A 83 10.15 -6.89 -18.25
C ALA A 83 10.47 -7.33 -16.82
N VAL A 84 10.83 -8.61 -16.69
CA VAL A 84 11.17 -9.26 -15.43
C VAL A 84 12.53 -9.95 -15.59
N PRO A 85 13.33 -10.09 -14.53
CA PRO A 85 13.05 -9.69 -13.13
C PRO A 85 13.09 -8.19 -12.92
N SER A 86 12.25 -7.68 -11.99
CA SER A 86 12.17 -6.27 -11.63
C SER A 86 12.08 -6.10 -10.12
N ARG A 87 12.91 -5.21 -9.55
CA ARG A 87 12.89 -4.83 -8.14
C ARG A 87 12.91 -3.31 -8.08
N VAL A 88 11.79 -2.74 -7.70
CA VAL A 88 11.63 -1.28 -7.68
C VAL A 88 10.96 -0.83 -6.39
N PHE A 89 11.25 0.40 -6.01
CA PHE A 89 10.54 1.07 -4.93
C PHE A 89 10.27 2.53 -5.30
N GLY A 90 9.34 3.12 -4.59
CA GLY A 90 9.01 4.53 -4.74
C GLY A 90 8.51 5.11 -3.43
N VAL A 91 8.59 6.44 -3.33
CA VAL A 91 8.05 7.20 -2.21
C VAL A 91 7.01 8.17 -2.76
N GLY A 92 5.88 8.27 -2.09
CA GLY A 92 4.83 9.19 -2.52
C GLY A 92 3.89 9.54 -1.40
N ARG A 93 3.27 10.71 -1.53
CA ARG A 93 2.22 11.15 -0.60
C ARG A 93 0.97 10.31 -0.75
N VAL A 94 0.33 10.03 0.37
CA VAL A 94 -0.96 9.36 0.47
C VAL A 94 -1.85 10.13 1.43
N PHE A 95 -3.15 9.93 1.29
CA PHE A 95 -4.16 10.70 1.99
C PHE A 95 -5.19 9.74 2.58
N ARG A 96 -5.43 9.84 3.88
CA ARG A 96 -6.42 9.03 4.59
C ARG A 96 -7.21 9.91 5.54
N GLN A 97 -8.50 9.75 5.54
CA GLN A 97 -9.38 10.49 6.45
C GLN A 97 -9.38 9.83 7.84
N GLU A 98 -8.24 9.91 8.50
CA GLU A 98 -8.04 9.37 9.84
C GLU A 98 -8.14 10.48 10.90
N THR A 99 -8.48 10.10 12.13
CA THR A 99 -8.38 11.03 13.26
C THR A 99 -6.92 11.33 13.52
N ILE A 100 -6.58 12.61 13.56
CA ILE A 100 -5.21 13.07 13.84
C ILE A 100 -4.87 12.77 15.29
N ASP A 101 -3.83 11.98 15.51
CA ASP A 101 -3.29 11.66 16.83
C ASP A 101 -1.76 11.60 16.81
N ARG A 102 -1.15 11.01 17.84
CA ARG A 102 0.31 10.89 17.95
C ARG A 102 0.96 9.98 16.92
N THR A 103 0.18 9.17 16.20
CA THR A 103 0.65 8.14 15.28
C THR A 103 0.00 8.21 13.91
N HIS A 104 -1.00 9.08 13.73
CA HIS A 104 -1.78 9.21 12.49
C HIS A 104 -1.85 10.65 12.00
N LEU A 105 -1.63 10.79 10.68
CA LEU A 105 -1.76 12.04 9.95
C LEU A 105 -2.69 11.82 8.75
N PRO A 106 -3.49 12.82 8.33
CA PRO A 106 -4.37 12.71 7.16
C PRO A 106 -3.59 12.74 5.84
N GLU A 107 -2.38 13.26 5.84
CA GLU A 107 -1.42 13.28 4.75
C GLU A 107 -0.07 12.80 5.27
N PHE A 108 0.52 11.81 4.60
CA PHE A 108 1.83 11.26 4.95
C PHE A 108 2.49 10.63 3.73
N HIS A 109 3.75 10.21 3.88
CA HIS A 109 4.48 9.54 2.82
C HIS A 109 4.49 8.03 3.04
N GLN A 110 4.27 7.30 1.96
CA GLN A 110 4.41 5.86 1.93
C GLN A 110 5.60 5.47 1.07
N ILE A 111 6.46 4.62 1.62
CA ILE A 111 7.47 3.89 0.86
C ILE A 111 6.82 2.59 0.43
N GLU A 112 6.81 2.34 -0.86
CA GLU A 112 6.30 1.09 -1.42
C GLU A 112 7.34 0.47 -2.33
N GLY A 113 7.43 -0.85 -2.34
CA GLY A 113 8.31 -1.55 -3.23
C GLY A 113 7.77 -2.91 -3.63
N ILE A 114 8.33 -3.45 -4.71
CA ILE A 114 8.01 -4.78 -5.21
C ILE A 114 9.26 -5.57 -5.56
N ILE A 115 9.09 -6.89 -5.51
CA ILE A 115 9.96 -7.88 -6.14
C ILE A 115 9.07 -8.63 -7.12
N HIS A 116 9.33 -8.46 -8.41
CA HIS A 116 8.60 -9.11 -9.51
C HIS A 116 9.56 -10.01 -10.26
N GLU A 117 9.57 -11.27 -9.94
CA GLU A 117 10.46 -12.28 -10.52
C GLU A 117 9.87 -13.68 -10.36
N GLU A 118 10.30 -14.62 -11.19
CA GLU A 118 9.78 -15.99 -11.22
C GLU A 118 9.82 -16.71 -9.86
N GLN A 119 10.85 -16.45 -9.07
CA GLN A 119 11.06 -17.09 -7.77
C GLN A 119 10.61 -16.23 -6.58
N ALA A 120 9.92 -15.12 -6.83
CA ALA A 120 9.43 -14.28 -5.74
C ALA A 120 8.50 -15.08 -4.82
N SER A 121 8.73 -14.98 -3.52
CA SER A 121 8.06 -15.82 -2.54
C SER A 121 7.94 -15.11 -1.18
N LEU A 122 7.00 -15.57 -0.35
CA LEU A 122 6.81 -15.03 0.99
C LEU A 122 8.09 -15.08 1.86
N PRO A 123 8.89 -16.17 1.88
CA PRO A 123 10.16 -16.18 2.60
C PRO A 123 11.15 -15.12 2.09
N MET A 124 11.22 -14.89 0.78
CA MET A 124 12.05 -13.84 0.18
C MET A 124 11.60 -12.45 0.63
N LEU A 125 10.29 -12.19 0.62
CA LEU A 125 9.71 -10.94 1.09
C LEU A 125 10.02 -10.70 2.57
N ILE A 126 9.77 -11.68 3.43
CA ILE A 126 10.07 -11.60 4.88
C ILE A 126 11.55 -11.32 5.12
N THR A 127 12.44 -12.01 4.40
CA THR A 127 13.89 -11.81 4.52
C THR A 127 14.29 -10.39 4.11
N THR A 128 13.73 -9.89 3.01
CA THR A 128 13.97 -8.51 2.53
C THR A 128 13.55 -7.49 3.57
N LEU A 129 12.35 -7.61 4.14
CA LEU A 129 11.84 -6.68 5.15
C LEU A 129 12.63 -6.74 6.45
N ARG A 130 12.95 -7.94 6.95
CA ARG A 130 13.81 -8.10 8.13
C ARG A 130 15.19 -7.48 7.92
N THR A 131 15.78 -7.69 6.75
CA THR A 131 17.09 -7.09 6.41
C THR A 131 17.01 -5.58 6.36
N PHE A 132 15.94 -5.02 5.78
CA PHE A 132 15.71 -3.58 5.76
C PHE A 132 15.66 -3.00 7.17
N TYR A 133 14.78 -3.51 8.03
CA TYR A 133 14.64 -2.99 9.39
C TYR A 133 15.89 -3.21 10.25
N SER A 134 16.60 -4.34 10.08
CA SER A 134 17.87 -4.58 10.74
C SER A 134 18.93 -3.53 10.35
N LYS A 135 19.01 -3.15 9.07
CA LYS A 135 19.89 -2.07 8.61
C LYS A 135 19.50 -0.69 9.13
N MET A 136 18.23 -0.49 9.47
CA MET A 136 17.73 0.71 10.13
C MET A 136 17.91 0.70 11.66
N GLY A 137 18.56 -0.35 12.21
CA GLY A 137 18.84 -0.46 13.63
C GLY A 137 17.81 -1.26 14.45
N TYR A 138 16.81 -1.86 13.79
CA TYR A 138 15.77 -2.65 14.45
C TYR A 138 15.98 -4.14 14.18
N SER A 139 16.55 -4.88 15.15
CA SER A 139 16.78 -6.33 15.06
C SER A 139 15.54 -7.15 15.40
N ASP A 140 14.70 -6.64 16.32
CA ASP A 140 13.50 -7.32 16.78
C ASP A 140 12.33 -7.01 15.85
N VAL A 141 12.19 -7.84 14.81
CA VAL A 141 11.16 -7.72 13.76
C VAL A 141 10.23 -8.92 13.83
N ARG A 142 8.95 -8.66 14.08
CA ARG A 142 7.88 -9.64 14.06
C ARG A 142 7.06 -9.52 12.80
N VAL A 143 6.68 -10.66 12.23
CA VAL A 143 5.77 -10.74 11.09
C VAL A 143 4.52 -11.49 11.54
N ARG A 144 3.35 -10.91 11.29
CA ARG A 144 2.05 -11.53 11.60
C ARG A 144 1.22 -11.72 10.33
N PRO A 145 0.36 -12.75 10.26
CA PRO A 145 -0.67 -12.82 9.23
C PRO A 145 -1.58 -11.58 9.30
N ALA A 146 -1.95 -11.09 8.12
CA ALA A 146 -2.83 -9.94 7.96
C ALA A 146 -3.82 -10.19 6.82
N TYR A 147 -4.69 -9.23 6.55
CA TYR A 147 -5.58 -9.25 5.41
C TYR A 147 -5.52 -7.94 4.65
N PHE A 148 -5.21 -8.03 3.35
CA PHE A 148 -5.40 -6.95 2.39
C PHE A 148 -6.11 -7.52 1.15
N PRO A 149 -7.09 -6.81 0.58
CA PRO A 149 -7.92 -7.37 -0.51
C PRO A 149 -7.14 -7.70 -1.78
N TYR A 150 -5.95 -7.13 -1.96
CA TYR A 150 -5.12 -7.27 -3.16
C TYR A 150 -3.92 -8.22 -3.00
N THR A 151 -3.69 -8.78 -1.81
CA THR A 151 -2.60 -9.74 -1.55
C THR A 151 -3.09 -11.02 -0.91
N GLU A 152 -2.44 -12.15 -1.24
CA GLU A 152 -2.62 -13.47 -0.62
C GLU A 152 -1.35 -14.30 -0.82
N PRO A 153 -0.59 -14.65 0.22
CA PRO A 153 -0.80 -14.28 1.63
C PRO A 153 -0.50 -12.80 1.90
N SER A 154 -1.11 -12.28 2.98
CA SER A 154 -0.87 -10.93 3.49
C SER A 154 -0.21 -11.00 4.86
N ILE A 155 0.70 -10.09 5.14
CA ILE A 155 1.44 -9.98 6.41
C ILE A 155 1.54 -8.52 6.87
N GLU A 156 1.59 -8.33 8.17
CA GLU A 156 2.01 -7.09 8.83
C GLU A 156 3.40 -7.24 9.42
N VAL A 157 4.16 -6.16 9.37
CA VAL A 157 5.52 -6.09 9.93
C VAL A 157 5.52 -5.14 11.11
N GLU A 158 6.01 -5.64 12.25
CA GLU A 158 6.11 -4.89 13.49
C GLU A 158 7.55 -4.90 14.01
N VAL A 159 7.95 -3.82 14.64
CA VAL A 159 9.22 -3.74 15.37
C VAL A 159 8.96 -3.51 16.85
N LEU A 160 9.86 -4.02 17.69
CA LEU A 160 9.82 -3.76 19.13
C LEU A 160 10.39 -2.36 19.40
N TRP A 161 9.55 -1.46 19.89
CA TRP A 161 9.94 -0.10 20.22
C TRP A 161 9.43 0.29 21.60
N LYS A 162 10.33 0.77 22.46
CA LYS A 162 10.00 1.17 23.85
C LYS A 162 9.18 0.11 24.62
N GLY A 163 9.44 -1.18 24.37
CA GLY A 163 8.76 -2.29 25.04
C GLY A 163 7.39 -2.67 24.48
N ALA A 164 6.94 -2.05 23.37
CA ALA A 164 5.71 -2.38 22.66
C ALA A 164 5.97 -2.73 21.20
N TRP A 165 5.14 -3.60 20.64
CA TRP A 165 5.17 -3.87 19.21
C TRP A 165 4.44 -2.77 18.45
N LEU A 166 5.14 -2.15 17.51
CA LEU A 166 4.61 -1.10 16.65
C LEU A 166 4.58 -1.60 15.20
N GLU A 167 3.39 -1.58 14.63
CA GLU A 167 3.19 -1.86 13.20
C GLU A 167 3.83 -0.75 12.37
N LEU A 168 4.66 -1.13 11.40
CA LEU A 168 5.32 -0.22 10.48
C LEU A 168 4.84 -0.34 9.03
N GLY A 169 4.21 -1.45 8.66
CA GLY A 169 3.68 -1.62 7.32
C GLY A 169 3.11 -2.98 7.02
N GLY A 170 2.39 -3.04 5.91
CA GLY A 170 1.83 -4.25 5.34
C GLY A 170 2.63 -4.75 4.14
N ALA A 171 2.56 -6.06 3.91
CA ALA A 171 3.19 -6.69 2.77
C ALA A 171 2.45 -7.96 2.36
N GLY A 172 2.76 -8.49 1.18
CA GLY A 172 2.16 -9.74 0.71
C GLY A 172 2.55 -10.06 -0.73
N ILE A 173 1.94 -11.10 -1.25
CA ILE A 173 2.05 -11.45 -2.67
C ILE A 173 0.76 -11.00 -3.36
N PHE A 174 0.88 -10.24 -4.46
CA PHE A 174 -0.30 -9.81 -5.20
C PHE A 174 -1.10 -11.01 -5.70
N ARG A 175 -2.41 -10.88 -5.59
CA ARG A 175 -3.36 -11.88 -6.08
C ARG A 175 -3.36 -11.91 -7.61
N PRO A 176 -3.73 -13.06 -8.21
CA PRO A 176 -3.86 -13.19 -9.67
C PRO A 176 -4.77 -12.13 -10.30
N GLU A 177 -5.83 -11.72 -9.58
CA GLU A 177 -6.77 -10.69 -10.03
C GLU A 177 -6.13 -9.30 -10.21
N VAL A 178 -4.98 -9.07 -9.57
CA VAL A 178 -4.20 -7.84 -9.76
C VAL A 178 -3.18 -8.00 -10.88
N THR A 179 -2.51 -9.16 -10.96
CA THR A 179 -1.33 -9.35 -11.83
C THR A 179 -1.69 -9.87 -13.23
N GLN A 180 -2.57 -10.85 -13.34
CA GLN A 180 -2.93 -11.45 -14.62
C GLN A 180 -3.59 -10.46 -15.61
N PRO A 181 -4.51 -9.57 -15.19
CA PRO A 181 -5.04 -8.52 -16.08
C PRO A 181 -3.97 -7.54 -16.57
N LEU A 182 -2.81 -7.48 -15.90
CA LEU A 182 -1.65 -6.67 -16.32
C LEU A 182 -0.66 -7.42 -17.20
N GLY A 183 -0.97 -8.67 -17.56
CA GLY A 183 -0.18 -9.49 -18.48
C GLY A 183 1.02 -10.18 -17.84
N THR A 184 1.06 -10.35 -16.53
CA THR A 184 2.09 -11.14 -15.85
C THR A 184 1.51 -12.28 -15.03
N GLU A 185 2.12 -13.46 -15.16
CA GLU A 185 1.85 -14.64 -14.35
C GLU A 185 2.89 -14.85 -13.25
N TRP A 186 3.99 -14.09 -13.29
CA TRP A 186 5.03 -14.19 -12.28
C TRP A 186 4.58 -13.57 -10.96
N PRO A 187 4.93 -14.18 -9.82
CA PRO A 187 4.56 -13.66 -8.54
C PRO A 187 5.17 -12.27 -8.29
N VAL A 188 4.39 -11.40 -7.66
CA VAL A 188 4.81 -10.06 -7.28
C VAL A 188 4.71 -9.94 -5.76
N CYS A 189 5.84 -9.93 -5.07
CA CYS A 189 5.91 -9.54 -3.68
C CYS A 189 5.82 -8.02 -3.58
N ALA A 190 4.97 -7.51 -2.70
CA ALA A 190 4.78 -6.08 -2.49
C ALA A 190 4.79 -5.73 -1.01
N TRP A 191 5.25 -4.54 -0.68
CA TRP A 191 5.18 -3.97 0.67
C TRP A 191 4.92 -2.49 0.62
N GLY A 192 4.26 -1.97 1.68
CA GLY A 192 4.07 -0.54 1.90
C GLY A 192 4.30 -0.20 3.37
N MET A 193 5.03 0.89 3.64
CA MET A 193 5.32 1.36 4.98
C MET A 193 5.23 2.88 5.07
N GLY A 194 4.79 3.40 6.23
CA GLY A 194 4.74 4.83 6.50
C GLY A 194 6.13 5.38 6.76
N LEU A 195 6.57 6.37 5.97
CA LEU A 195 7.88 7.00 6.13
C LEU A 195 7.97 7.75 7.44
N GLU A 196 6.93 8.46 7.83
CA GLU A 196 6.90 9.29 9.05
C GLU A 196 7.02 8.44 10.32
N ARG A 197 6.37 7.27 10.36
CA ARG A 197 6.54 6.34 11.49
C ARG A 197 7.99 5.89 11.63
N LEU A 198 8.62 5.55 10.52
CA LEU A 198 10.03 5.17 10.52
C LEU A 198 10.94 6.33 10.94
N ALA A 199 10.68 7.54 10.41
CA ALA A 199 11.43 8.75 10.78
C ALA A 199 11.25 9.08 12.28
N MET A 200 10.02 9.00 12.79
CA MET A 200 9.73 9.19 14.22
C MET A 200 10.55 8.24 15.10
N LEU A 201 10.64 6.96 14.71
CA LEU A 201 11.44 5.98 15.44
C LEU A 201 12.93 6.32 15.43
N ILE A 202 13.49 6.66 14.25
CA ILE A 202 14.92 6.97 14.08
C ILE A 202 15.31 8.23 14.85
N LEU A 203 14.44 9.25 14.84
CA LEU A 203 14.65 10.50 15.55
C LEU A 203 14.28 10.45 17.05
N GLY A 204 13.71 9.33 17.51
CA GLY A 204 13.30 9.15 18.91
C GLY A 204 12.12 10.00 19.34
N LEU A 205 11.28 10.47 18.40
CA LEU A 205 10.11 11.30 18.67
C LEU A 205 8.96 10.44 19.21
N ASP A 206 8.12 11.05 20.06
CA ASP A 206 6.95 10.39 20.63
C ASP A 206 5.64 10.77 19.93
N ASP A 207 5.69 11.78 19.06
CA ASP A 207 4.52 12.32 18.36
C ASP A 207 4.89 12.61 16.88
N ILE A 208 4.19 11.97 15.96
CA ILE A 208 4.42 12.10 14.52
C ILE A 208 4.22 13.54 14.01
N ARG A 209 3.42 14.35 14.72
CA ARG A 209 3.14 15.75 14.37
C ARG A 209 4.38 16.63 14.49
N GLU A 210 5.35 16.26 15.32
CA GLU A 210 6.62 16.97 15.47
C GLU A 210 7.45 17.00 14.19
N LEU A 211 7.23 16.05 13.27
CA LEU A 211 7.87 16.05 11.94
C LEU A 211 7.39 17.19 11.05
N TYR A 212 6.18 17.68 11.25
CA TYR A 212 5.54 18.71 10.40
C TYR A 212 5.36 20.06 11.08
N GLN A 213 5.38 20.08 12.41
CA GLN A 213 5.29 21.29 13.22
C GLN A 213 6.47 21.36 14.21
N PRO A 214 7.73 21.37 13.69
CA PRO A 214 8.87 21.32 14.57
C PRO A 214 9.06 22.66 15.28
N ASP A 215 9.32 22.60 16.59
CA ASP A 215 9.86 23.71 17.33
C ASP A 215 11.32 23.97 16.90
N LEU A 216 11.71 25.25 16.78
CA LEU A 216 13.09 25.63 16.46
C LEU A 216 14.11 25.10 17.48
N ALA A 217 13.71 24.98 18.75
CA ALA A 217 14.54 24.39 19.80
C ALA A 217 14.74 22.88 19.60
N ILE A 218 13.76 22.18 19.03
CA ILE A 218 13.87 20.77 18.66
C ILE A 218 14.79 20.63 17.44
N LEU A 219 14.54 21.41 16.38
CA LEU A 219 15.34 21.39 15.15
C LEU A 219 16.83 21.65 15.41
N SER A 220 17.15 22.59 16.31
CA SER A 220 18.54 22.93 16.66
C SER A 220 19.29 21.79 17.38
N LYS A 221 18.55 20.82 17.94
CA LYS A 221 19.11 19.69 18.69
C LYS A 221 19.01 18.37 17.93
N MET A 222 18.27 18.33 16.82
CA MET A 222 18.16 17.13 16.01
C MET A 222 19.54 16.74 15.44
N PRO A 223 19.90 15.46 15.53
CA PRO A 223 21.13 14.99 14.89
C PRO A 223 21.00 15.14 13.37
N ILE A 224 22.08 15.55 12.74
CA ILE A 224 22.25 15.45 11.29
C ILE A 224 22.58 13.97 11.03
N LEU A 225 21.67 13.24 10.38
CA LEU A 225 21.84 11.83 10.06
C LEU A 225 22.77 11.63 8.86
#